data_0b80a7b66f6d006b5763e4debdf0825d
#
_entry.id   0b80a7b66f6d006b5763e4debdf0825d
#
_cell.length_a   1.000
_cell.length_b   1.000
_cell.length_c   1.000
_cell.angle_alpha   90.00
_cell.angle_beta   90.00
_cell.angle_gamma   90.00
#
_symmetry.space_group_name_H-M   'P 1'
#
loop_
_entity.id
_entity.type
_entity.pdbx_description
1 polymer ?
#
loop_
_entity_poly.entity_id
_entity_poly.type
_entity_poly.pdbx_seq_one_letter_code
_entity_poly.pdbx_strand_id
1 'polypeptide(L)'
;GPAAMPHAKPVVAVASRDGHRFELIDVASDQPHRTLLLLPGMGISARHYIGFAEQLARAGTRVFIHEWRGNGSSSLRAGKGRDWGYRELIEQDLEAALRTISQLVEWPPWLAGHSLGSQLACLGAAREPGHVAGLVLIASGAPYARVFPWPMRLTLAVVLRAFPFLSGLVGHFPGKRLGFAGTEAHGVMADWARTGKSGRYDLKTLDFNAEQALRRLNLPVLGVRMEEDWFVPRTSLDWLLGKMPDSSAEHTVVTDQAQGTRTDHFGWLQAPAATAEVVSRWLAGPKS
;
A
#
# COMPACT_ATOMS: atom_id res chain seq x y z
N GLY A 1 -26.19 27.06 3.52
CA GLY A 1 -24.77 26.94 3.81
C GLY A 1 -24.19 25.76 3.05
N PRO A 2 -22.88 25.72 2.76
CA PRO A 2 -22.30 24.56 2.11
C PRO A 2 -22.59 23.34 2.99
N ALA A 3 -23.11 22.28 2.39
CA ALA A 3 -23.32 21.02 3.08
C ALA A 3 -22.00 20.61 3.72
N ALA A 4 -21.99 20.38 5.04
CA ALA A 4 -20.83 19.85 5.73
C ALA A 4 -20.36 18.61 4.94
N MET A 5 -19.09 18.54 4.64
CA MET A 5 -18.52 17.35 4.00
C MET A 5 -18.85 16.15 4.88
N PRO A 6 -19.77 15.23 4.45
CA PRO A 6 -20.27 14.20 5.35
C PRO A 6 -19.20 13.19 5.79
N HIS A 7 -17.98 13.30 5.22
CA HIS A 7 -16.86 12.38 5.47
C HIS A 7 -15.62 13.10 6.03
N ALA A 8 -15.77 14.35 6.52
CA ALA A 8 -14.65 15.02 7.17
C ALA A 8 -14.26 14.24 8.44
N LYS A 9 -13.04 13.70 8.46
CA LYS A 9 -12.51 12.93 9.58
C LYS A 9 -11.40 13.71 10.29
N PRO A 10 -11.21 13.48 11.60
CA PRO A 10 -10.04 14.00 12.27
C PRO A 10 -8.75 13.55 11.59
N VAL A 11 -7.72 14.35 11.75
CA VAL A 11 -6.39 14.04 11.23
C VAL A 11 -5.37 14.04 12.36
N VAL A 12 -4.30 13.28 12.17
CA VAL A 12 -3.17 13.23 13.09
C VAL A 12 -1.94 13.70 12.34
N ALA A 13 -1.30 14.76 12.82
CA ALA A 13 -0.11 15.29 12.19
C ALA A 13 1.09 14.36 12.43
N VAL A 14 1.87 14.13 11.40
CA VAL A 14 3.08 13.31 11.42
C VAL A 14 4.24 14.11 10.83
N ALA A 15 5.40 14.02 11.47
CA ALA A 15 6.63 14.60 10.97
C ALA A 15 7.69 13.51 10.86
N SER A 16 8.22 13.31 9.66
CA SER A 16 9.35 12.42 9.43
C SER A 16 10.65 13.08 9.90
N ARG A 17 11.68 12.28 10.18
CA ARG A 17 12.97 12.79 10.68
C ARG A 17 13.66 13.72 9.69
N ASP A 18 13.40 13.54 8.40
CA ASP A 18 13.97 14.41 7.35
C ASP A 18 13.19 15.70 7.14
N GLY A 19 12.16 15.98 7.96
CA GLY A 19 11.37 17.21 7.90
C GLY A 19 10.10 17.12 7.05
N HIS A 20 9.85 16.02 6.38
CA HIS A 20 8.59 15.82 5.66
C HIS A 20 7.42 15.79 6.65
N ARG A 21 6.31 16.46 6.30
CA ARG A 21 5.10 16.52 7.09
C ARG A 21 3.91 16.03 6.30
N PHE A 22 3.04 15.30 6.96
CA PHE A 22 1.79 14.82 6.39
C PHE A 22 0.79 14.52 7.51
N GLU A 23 -0.41 14.10 7.14
CA GLU A 23 -1.46 13.79 8.10
C GLU A 23 -1.99 12.39 7.87
N LEU A 24 -2.23 11.66 8.96
CA LEU A 24 -3.02 10.44 8.94
C LEU A 24 -4.49 10.81 9.10
N ILE A 25 -5.36 10.22 8.28
CA ILE A 25 -6.81 10.34 8.50
C ILE A 25 -7.19 9.32 9.56
N ASP A 26 -7.82 9.77 10.65
CA ASP A 26 -8.25 8.93 11.76
C ASP A 26 -9.73 8.58 11.59
N VAL A 27 -10.01 7.32 11.28
CA VAL A 27 -11.37 6.81 11.16
C VAL A 27 -11.68 5.99 12.41
N ALA A 28 -12.36 6.63 13.37
CA ALA A 28 -12.67 6.05 14.66
C ALA A 28 -13.68 4.90 14.56
N SER A 29 -13.56 3.96 15.49
CA SER A 29 -14.53 2.89 15.71
C SER A 29 -15.12 3.04 17.11
N ASP A 30 -16.42 2.78 17.27
CA ASP A 30 -17.11 2.98 18.56
C ASP A 30 -16.57 2.02 19.64
N GLN A 31 -16.31 0.77 19.26
CA GLN A 31 -15.74 -0.23 20.17
C GLN A 31 -14.61 -0.96 19.43
N PRO A 32 -13.43 -0.33 19.34
CA PRO A 32 -12.35 -0.90 18.57
C PRO A 32 -11.74 -2.13 19.26
N HIS A 33 -11.58 -3.22 18.49
CA HIS A 33 -10.87 -4.41 18.91
C HIS A 33 -9.43 -4.41 18.43
N ARG A 34 -9.12 -3.59 17.45
CA ARG A 34 -7.80 -3.52 16.82
C ARG A 34 -7.63 -2.20 16.08
N THR A 35 -6.39 -1.93 15.70
CA THR A 35 -6.02 -0.77 14.89
C THR A 35 -5.37 -1.24 13.60
N LEU A 36 -5.60 -0.50 12.52
CA LEU A 36 -5.04 -0.81 11.21
C LEU A 36 -4.54 0.48 10.58
N LEU A 37 -3.32 0.44 10.03
CA LEU A 37 -2.77 1.50 9.20
C LEU A 37 -2.92 1.08 7.74
N LEU A 38 -3.62 1.89 6.97
CA LEU A 38 -3.90 1.63 5.55
C LEU A 38 -2.96 2.45 4.67
N LEU A 39 -2.23 1.76 3.80
CA LEU A 39 -1.25 2.36 2.90
C LEU A 39 -1.82 2.45 1.48
N PRO A 40 -2.01 3.67 0.95
CA PRO A 40 -2.55 3.87 -0.39
C PRO A 40 -1.70 3.29 -1.52
N GLY A 41 -2.34 3.07 -2.66
CA GLY A 41 -1.65 2.79 -3.90
C GLY A 41 -0.93 4.02 -4.46
N MET A 42 -0.11 3.79 -5.47
CA MET A 42 0.68 4.85 -6.12
C MET A 42 -0.23 5.92 -6.70
N GLY A 43 0.02 7.18 -6.33
CA GLY A 43 -0.69 8.32 -6.87
C GLY A 43 -2.14 8.50 -6.38
N ILE A 44 -2.57 7.75 -5.36
CA ILE A 44 -3.91 7.83 -4.82
C ILE A 44 -3.86 8.49 -3.45
N SER A 45 -4.56 9.61 -3.29
CA SER A 45 -4.63 10.31 -2.01
C SER A 45 -5.41 9.52 -0.96
N ALA A 46 -5.06 9.71 0.30
CA ALA A 46 -5.66 9.02 1.44
C ALA A 46 -7.19 9.14 1.49
N ARG A 47 -7.75 10.29 1.11
CA ARG A 47 -9.19 10.55 1.15
C ARG A 47 -10.02 9.53 0.37
N HIS A 48 -9.45 8.92 -0.68
CA HIS A 48 -10.16 7.95 -1.51
C HIS A 48 -10.42 6.63 -0.79
N TYR A 49 -9.80 6.41 0.36
CA TYR A 49 -9.96 5.20 1.16
C TYR A 49 -10.91 5.35 2.34
N ILE A 50 -11.49 6.55 2.54
CA ILE A 50 -12.36 6.82 3.70
C ILE A 50 -13.57 5.89 3.71
N GLY A 51 -14.22 5.67 2.56
CA GLY A 51 -15.38 4.79 2.49
C GLY A 51 -15.07 3.36 2.93
N PHE A 52 -13.95 2.81 2.48
CA PHE A 52 -13.47 1.51 2.89
C PHE A 52 -13.13 1.48 4.39
N ALA A 53 -12.42 2.48 4.87
CA ALA A 53 -12.05 2.59 6.28
C ALA A 53 -13.27 2.69 7.20
N GLU A 54 -14.31 3.42 6.79
CA GLU A 54 -15.55 3.51 7.55
C GLU A 54 -16.24 2.15 7.69
N GLN A 55 -16.21 1.31 6.65
CA GLN A 55 -16.76 -0.04 6.73
C GLN A 55 -15.97 -0.91 7.73
N LEU A 56 -14.65 -0.82 7.72
CA LEU A 56 -13.82 -1.52 8.70
C LEU A 56 -14.09 -1.03 10.13
N ALA A 57 -14.28 0.28 10.29
CA ALA A 57 -14.55 0.87 11.60
C ALA A 57 -15.89 0.39 12.20
N ARG A 58 -16.91 0.23 11.37
CA ARG A 58 -18.19 -0.35 11.81
C ARG A 58 -18.04 -1.79 12.30
N ALA A 59 -17.06 -2.49 11.81
CA ALA A 59 -16.76 -3.88 12.19
C ALA A 59 -15.69 -4.00 13.29
N GLY A 60 -15.36 -2.90 13.98
CA GLY A 60 -14.48 -2.93 15.16
C GLY A 60 -13.02 -2.65 14.91
N THR A 61 -12.65 -2.13 13.76
CA THR A 61 -11.25 -1.77 13.45
C THR A 61 -11.10 -0.26 13.31
N ARG A 62 -10.34 0.36 14.20
CA ARG A 62 -9.95 1.76 14.05
C ARG A 62 -8.92 1.84 12.92
N VAL A 63 -9.13 2.72 11.96
CA VAL A 63 -8.27 2.83 10.78
C VAL A 63 -7.60 4.19 10.73
N PHE A 64 -6.27 4.18 10.58
CA PHE A 64 -5.52 5.35 10.19
C PHE A 64 -5.15 5.20 8.72
N ILE A 65 -5.42 6.22 7.91
CA ILE A 65 -5.08 6.20 6.50
C ILE A 65 -3.82 7.04 6.29
N HIS A 66 -2.79 6.39 5.80
CA HIS A 66 -1.50 7.01 5.51
C HIS A 66 -1.58 7.91 4.28
N GLU A 67 -0.72 8.92 4.23
CA GLU A 67 -0.56 9.74 3.06
C GLU A 67 0.89 9.66 2.58
N TRP A 68 1.09 9.09 1.40
CA TRP A 68 2.43 8.99 0.85
C TRP A 68 3.00 10.36 0.45
N ARG A 69 4.30 10.49 0.58
CA ARG A 69 5.09 11.66 0.14
C ARG A 69 4.72 12.01 -1.30
N GLY A 70 4.40 13.26 -1.54
CA GLY A 70 4.00 13.75 -2.85
C GLY A 70 2.49 13.82 -3.10
N ASN A 71 1.66 13.32 -2.19
CA ASN A 71 0.21 13.28 -2.36
C ASN A 71 -0.52 14.02 -1.23
N GLY A 72 -1.73 14.48 -1.51
CA GLY A 72 -2.68 15.00 -0.51
C GLY A 72 -2.07 15.96 0.51
N SER A 73 -2.07 15.55 1.78
CA SER A 73 -1.57 16.35 2.91
C SER A 73 -0.04 16.44 2.99
N SER A 74 0.69 15.73 2.13
CA SER A 74 2.16 15.80 2.11
C SER A 74 2.66 17.23 1.88
N SER A 75 3.67 17.63 2.64
CA SER A 75 4.34 18.92 2.50
C SER A 75 5.24 19.00 1.26
N LEU A 76 5.44 17.89 0.56
CA LEU A 76 6.32 17.79 -0.60
C LEU A 76 5.55 17.40 -1.86
N ARG A 77 6.10 17.80 -3.02
CA ARG A 77 5.65 17.36 -4.33
C ARG A 77 6.87 17.00 -5.17
N ALA A 78 6.75 15.90 -5.93
CA ALA A 78 7.81 15.48 -6.84
C ALA A 78 8.01 16.52 -7.94
N GLY A 79 9.28 16.75 -8.31
CA GLY A 79 9.62 17.71 -9.35
C GLY A 79 11.14 17.74 -9.54
N LYS A 80 11.58 18.68 -10.37
CA LYS A 80 13.02 18.86 -10.61
C LYS A 80 13.71 19.28 -9.33
N GLY A 81 14.72 18.51 -8.88
CA GLY A 81 15.44 18.76 -7.64
C GLY A 81 14.73 18.29 -6.38
N ARG A 82 13.60 17.60 -6.53
CA ARG A 82 12.82 17.03 -5.42
C ARG A 82 12.54 15.57 -5.71
N ASP A 83 13.35 14.70 -5.13
CA ASP A 83 13.29 13.29 -5.42
C ASP A 83 13.32 12.46 -4.14
N TRP A 84 12.77 11.27 -4.21
CA TRP A 84 12.78 10.26 -3.17
C TRP A 84 12.48 8.90 -3.75
N GLY A 85 12.80 7.85 -2.99
CA GLY A 85 12.54 6.47 -3.38
C GLY A 85 11.90 5.70 -2.24
N TYR A 86 11.93 4.37 -2.32
CA TYR A 86 11.37 3.48 -1.30
C TYR A 86 12.00 3.70 0.07
N ARG A 87 13.28 4.07 0.11
CA ARG A 87 13.97 4.39 1.35
C ARG A 87 13.21 5.44 2.16
N GLU A 88 12.89 6.58 1.56
CA GLU A 88 12.19 7.67 2.24
C GLU A 88 10.77 7.29 2.61
N LEU A 89 10.08 6.54 1.73
CA LEU A 89 8.72 6.08 2.00
C LEU A 89 8.66 5.13 3.20
N ILE A 90 9.64 4.23 3.33
CA ILE A 90 9.67 3.21 4.38
C ILE A 90 10.37 3.72 5.64
N GLU A 91 11.59 4.24 5.51
CA GLU A 91 12.46 4.55 6.65
C GLU A 91 12.16 5.90 7.26
N GLN A 92 11.57 6.82 6.51
CA GLN A 92 11.18 8.13 7.00
C GLN A 92 9.67 8.17 7.31
N ASP A 93 8.83 7.98 6.29
CA ASP A 93 7.41 8.26 6.41
C ASP A 93 6.62 7.14 7.11
N LEU A 94 6.78 5.89 6.71
CA LEU A 94 6.08 4.78 7.35
C LEU A 94 6.55 4.60 8.80
N GLU A 95 7.85 4.71 9.05
CA GLU A 95 8.38 4.68 10.41
C GLU A 95 7.77 5.78 11.28
N ALA A 96 7.68 7.00 10.76
CA ALA A 96 7.08 8.12 11.49
C ALA A 96 5.60 7.89 11.78
N ALA A 97 4.85 7.34 10.83
CA ALA A 97 3.45 6.99 11.02
C ALA A 97 3.26 5.93 12.11
N LEU A 98 4.05 4.86 12.07
CA LEU A 98 3.99 3.79 13.07
C LEU A 98 4.37 4.30 14.46
N ARG A 99 5.39 5.15 14.55
CA ARG A 99 5.79 5.77 15.82
C ARG A 99 4.68 6.65 16.37
N THR A 100 4.02 7.43 15.52
CA THR A 100 2.91 8.29 15.93
C THR A 100 1.73 7.46 16.44
N ILE A 101 1.37 6.40 15.73
CA ILE A 101 0.28 5.51 16.14
C ILE A 101 0.60 4.83 17.47
N SER A 102 1.86 4.43 17.71
CA SER A 102 2.25 3.77 18.96
C SER A 102 2.05 4.64 20.19
N GLN A 103 1.98 5.96 20.02
CA GLN A 103 1.68 6.91 21.10
C GLN A 103 0.18 7.08 21.34
N LEU A 104 -0.65 6.61 20.41
CA LEU A 104 -2.12 6.76 20.47
C LEU A 104 -2.84 5.47 20.84
N VAL A 105 -2.25 4.32 20.56
CA VAL A 105 -2.84 2.99 20.79
C VAL A 105 -1.84 2.07 21.47
N GLU A 106 -2.33 1.08 22.20
CA GLU A 106 -1.47 0.18 22.99
C GLU A 106 -0.91 -0.99 22.18
N TRP A 107 -1.62 -1.42 21.12
CA TRP A 107 -1.26 -2.62 20.37
C TRP A 107 -0.59 -2.26 19.04
N PRO A 108 0.31 -3.14 18.56
CA PRO A 108 0.82 -2.96 17.20
C PRO A 108 -0.33 -2.97 16.19
N PRO A 109 -0.34 -2.03 15.23
CA PRO A 109 -1.38 -2.02 14.22
C PRO A 109 -1.17 -3.13 13.19
N TRP A 110 -2.27 -3.56 12.57
CA TRP A 110 -2.22 -4.27 11.31
C TRP A 110 -1.82 -3.29 10.22
N LEU A 111 -1.03 -3.74 9.25
CA LEU A 111 -0.75 -2.97 8.04
C LEU A 111 -1.59 -3.53 6.90
N ALA A 112 -2.39 -2.68 6.29
CA ALA A 112 -3.07 -3.01 5.05
C ALA A 112 -2.50 -2.13 3.94
N GLY A 113 -2.37 -2.67 2.75
CA GLY A 113 -1.91 -1.90 1.60
C GLY A 113 -2.70 -2.23 0.35
N HIS A 114 -2.87 -1.22 -0.50
CA HIS A 114 -3.47 -1.34 -1.82
C HIS A 114 -2.38 -1.18 -2.87
N SER A 115 -2.26 -2.14 -3.77
CA SER A 115 -1.32 -2.08 -4.89
C SER A 115 0.12 -1.88 -4.40
N LEU A 116 0.82 -0.80 -4.82
CA LEU A 116 2.18 -0.51 -4.35
C LEU A 116 2.23 -0.39 -2.81
N GLY A 117 1.19 0.16 -2.20
CA GLY A 117 1.10 0.27 -0.74
C GLY A 117 1.25 -1.07 -0.02
N SER A 118 0.81 -2.16 -0.63
CA SER A 118 0.95 -3.49 -0.06
C SER A 118 2.39 -4.00 -0.11
N GLN A 119 3.13 -3.69 -1.16
CA GLN A 119 4.55 -4.01 -1.24
C GLN A 119 5.33 -3.25 -0.17
N LEU A 120 5.03 -1.97 -0.01
CA LEU A 120 5.67 -1.14 1.03
C LEU A 120 5.27 -1.60 2.44
N ALA A 121 4.04 -2.12 2.62
CA ALA A 121 3.62 -2.73 3.87
C ALA A 121 4.48 -3.96 4.21
N CYS A 122 4.71 -4.83 3.23
CA CYS A 122 5.57 -6.01 3.42
C CYS A 122 6.99 -5.61 3.80
N LEU A 123 7.56 -4.63 3.10
CA LEU A 123 8.93 -4.14 3.36
C LEU A 123 9.03 -3.46 4.72
N GLY A 124 8.04 -2.65 5.10
CA GLY A 124 8.00 -2.00 6.40
C GLY A 124 7.86 -2.99 7.55
N ALA A 125 7.00 -4.00 7.40
CA ALA A 125 6.85 -5.06 8.38
C ALA A 125 8.13 -5.89 8.52
N ALA A 126 8.78 -6.19 7.39
CA ALA A 126 10.04 -6.95 7.41
C ALA A 126 11.16 -6.18 8.09
N ARG A 127 11.20 -4.86 7.92
CA ARG A 127 12.19 -4.00 8.56
C ARG A 127 12.00 -3.96 10.09
N GLU A 128 10.76 -3.87 10.55
CA GLU A 128 10.41 -3.71 11.96
C GLU A 128 9.24 -4.62 12.34
N PRO A 129 9.45 -5.95 12.37
CA PRO A 129 8.34 -6.89 12.55
C PRO A 129 7.62 -6.76 13.89
N GLY A 130 8.30 -6.31 14.95
CA GLY A 130 7.69 -6.08 16.25
C GLY A 130 6.69 -4.94 16.30
N HIS A 131 6.65 -4.08 15.29
CA HIS A 131 5.76 -2.93 15.22
C HIS A 131 4.44 -3.22 14.46
N VAL A 132 4.26 -4.45 13.98
CA VAL A 132 3.15 -4.81 13.09
C VAL A 132 2.52 -6.13 13.56
N ALA A 133 1.20 -6.16 13.67
CA ALA A 133 0.46 -7.35 14.08
C ALA A 133 0.28 -8.37 12.93
N GLY A 134 0.20 -7.90 11.71
CA GLY A 134 0.01 -8.71 10.53
C GLY A 134 -0.24 -7.85 9.30
N LEU A 135 -0.45 -8.48 8.16
CA LEU A 135 -0.54 -7.83 6.86
C LEU A 135 -1.85 -8.16 6.14
N VAL A 136 -2.45 -7.15 5.50
CA VAL A 136 -3.56 -7.31 4.57
C VAL A 136 -3.15 -6.68 3.24
N LEU A 137 -3.06 -7.48 2.20
CA LEU A 137 -2.55 -7.08 0.89
C LEU A 137 -3.70 -7.08 -0.11
N ILE A 138 -4.15 -5.88 -0.52
CA ILE A 138 -5.33 -5.71 -1.37
C ILE A 138 -4.90 -5.36 -2.79
N ALA A 139 -5.38 -6.11 -3.78
CA ALA A 139 -5.04 -5.95 -5.18
C ALA A 139 -3.52 -5.84 -5.36
N SER A 140 -2.79 -6.80 -4.82
CA SER A 140 -1.37 -6.75 -4.55
C SER A 140 -0.60 -7.85 -5.26
N GLY A 141 0.65 -7.56 -5.57
CA GLY A 141 1.62 -8.49 -6.08
C GLY A 141 2.94 -7.80 -6.34
N ALA A 142 3.98 -8.56 -6.60
CA ALA A 142 5.26 -8.00 -7.03
C ALA A 142 5.20 -7.66 -8.52
N PRO A 143 5.76 -6.51 -8.96
CA PRO A 143 5.68 -6.10 -10.37
C PRO A 143 6.70 -6.83 -11.25
N TYR A 144 6.96 -8.09 -10.97
CA TYR A 144 7.95 -8.91 -11.68
C TYR A 144 7.39 -9.36 -13.03
N ALA A 145 7.97 -8.84 -14.13
CA ALA A 145 7.45 -9.04 -15.48
C ALA A 145 7.31 -10.52 -15.85
N ARG A 146 8.22 -11.38 -15.40
CA ARG A 146 8.23 -12.81 -15.76
C ARG A 146 7.04 -13.61 -15.22
N VAL A 147 6.36 -13.11 -14.17
CA VAL A 147 5.18 -13.79 -13.62
C VAL A 147 3.88 -13.32 -14.26
N PHE A 148 3.96 -12.40 -15.22
CA PHE A 148 2.77 -11.89 -15.94
C PHE A 148 2.55 -12.69 -17.23
N PRO A 149 1.28 -12.93 -17.63
CA PRO A 149 0.98 -13.60 -18.90
C PRO A 149 1.27 -12.69 -20.10
N TRP A 150 1.50 -13.28 -21.26
CA TRP A 150 1.56 -12.57 -22.53
C TRP A 150 0.16 -12.10 -22.94
N PRO A 151 -0.05 -10.89 -23.47
CA PRO A 151 0.98 -9.90 -23.85
C PRO A 151 1.38 -8.92 -22.73
N MET A 152 0.75 -8.99 -21.55
CA MET A 152 1.01 -8.08 -20.44
C MET A 152 2.50 -8.08 -20.04
N ARG A 153 3.16 -9.24 -20.09
CA ARG A 153 4.60 -9.36 -19.81
C ARG A 153 5.42 -8.42 -20.68
N LEU A 154 5.12 -8.37 -21.97
CA LEU A 154 5.85 -7.51 -22.91
C LEU A 154 5.59 -6.03 -22.59
N THR A 155 4.33 -5.65 -22.37
CA THR A 155 3.97 -4.29 -22.01
C THR A 155 4.68 -3.84 -20.73
N LEU A 156 4.65 -4.68 -19.70
CA LEU A 156 5.30 -4.38 -18.42
C LEU A 156 6.83 -4.25 -18.60
N ALA A 157 7.44 -5.13 -19.38
CA ALA A 157 8.87 -5.04 -19.64
C ALA A 157 9.28 -3.72 -20.30
N VAL A 158 8.47 -3.22 -21.22
CA VAL A 158 8.70 -1.91 -21.86
C VAL A 158 8.52 -0.77 -20.84
N VAL A 159 7.45 -0.80 -20.06
CA VAL A 159 7.16 0.21 -19.04
C VAL A 159 8.27 0.28 -18.00
N LEU A 160 8.76 -0.86 -17.52
CA LEU A 160 9.83 -0.93 -16.51
C LEU A 160 11.14 -0.31 -16.98
N ARG A 161 11.37 -0.27 -18.30
CA ARG A 161 12.59 0.31 -18.88
C ARG A 161 12.39 1.78 -19.29
N ALA A 162 11.23 2.09 -19.88
CA ALA A 162 10.98 3.41 -20.46
C ALA A 162 10.63 4.46 -19.39
N PHE A 163 9.81 4.13 -18.40
CA PHE A 163 9.29 5.10 -17.45
C PHE A 163 10.38 5.69 -16.53
N PRO A 164 11.33 4.92 -15.98
CA PRO A 164 12.41 5.50 -15.21
C PRO A 164 13.30 6.43 -16.04
N PHE A 165 13.54 6.09 -17.31
CA PHE A 165 14.30 6.95 -18.22
C PHE A 165 13.62 8.30 -18.41
N LEU A 166 12.31 8.30 -18.70
CA LEU A 166 11.53 9.53 -18.85
C LEU A 166 11.52 10.35 -17.56
N SER A 167 11.31 9.71 -16.40
CA SER A 167 11.31 10.41 -15.12
C SER A 167 12.67 11.00 -14.78
N GLY A 168 13.76 10.34 -15.20
CA GLY A 168 15.11 10.85 -15.04
C GLY A 168 15.37 12.13 -15.84
N LEU A 169 14.78 12.27 -17.02
CA LEU A 169 14.93 13.45 -17.85
C LEU A 169 14.19 14.66 -17.29
N VAL A 170 13.01 14.48 -16.70
CA VAL A 170 12.18 15.58 -16.19
C VAL A 170 12.25 15.76 -14.68
N GLY A 171 13.02 14.93 -13.98
CA GLY A 171 13.18 14.96 -12.53
C GLY A 171 12.04 14.33 -11.74
N HIS A 172 10.99 13.87 -12.38
CA HIS A 172 9.84 13.19 -11.78
C HIS A 172 9.09 12.39 -12.85
N PHE A 173 8.22 11.47 -12.41
CA PHE A 173 7.37 10.73 -13.34
C PHE A 173 6.02 11.44 -13.50
N PRO A 174 5.70 12.00 -14.70
CA PRO A 174 4.47 12.76 -14.92
C PRO A 174 3.27 11.84 -15.21
N GLY A 175 3.01 10.88 -14.35
CA GLY A 175 1.97 9.85 -14.56
C GLY A 175 0.57 10.43 -14.78
N LYS A 176 0.23 11.54 -14.10
CA LYS A 176 -1.05 12.23 -14.27
C LYS A 176 -1.26 12.71 -15.70
N ARG A 177 -0.21 13.25 -16.33
CA ARG A 177 -0.26 13.70 -17.74
C ARG A 177 -0.32 12.53 -18.70
N LEU A 178 0.23 11.38 -18.30
CA LEU A 178 0.24 10.16 -19.10
C LEU A 178 -0.94 9.23 -18.79
N GLY A 179 -1.82 9.63 -17.84
CA GLY A 179 -2.96 8.82 -17.43
C GLY A 179 -2.60 7.61 -16.57
N PHE A 180 -1.45 7.66 -15.90
CA PHE A 180 -0.93 6.54 -15.09
C PHE A 180 -0.49 7.04 -13.71
N ALA A 181 -1.09 6.49 -12.65
CA ALA A 181 -0.67 6.54 -11.24
C ALA A 181 -0.36 7.93 -10.64
N GLY A 182 -0.70 9.04 -11.29
CA GLY A 182 -0.39 10.38 -10.78
C GLY A 182 1.06 10.80 -11.03
N THR A 183 1.51 11.88 -10.39
CA THR A 183 2.89 12.38 -10.51
C THR A 183 3.74 11.75 -9.42
N GLU A 184 4.74 10.96 -9.81
CA GLU A 184 5.61 10.24 -8.89
C GLU A 184 7.05 10.72 -8.97
N ALA A 185 7.78 10.57 -7.85
CA ALA A 185 9.21 10.86 -7.81
C ALA A 185 9.99 9.88 -8.71
N HIS A 186 11.06 10.36 -9.33
CA HIS A 186 11.92 9.54 -10.15
C HIS A 186 12.47 8.32 -9.38
N GLY A 187 12.90 8.51 -8.12
CA GLY A 187 13.44 7.44 -7.29
C GLY A 187 12.43 6.32 -7.01
N VAL A 188 11.15 6.68 -6.82
CA VAL A 188 10.10 5.68 -6.65
C VAL A 188 9.94 4.84 -7.92
N MET A 189 9.91 5.49 -9.08
CA MET A 189 9.81 4.79 -10.37
C MET A 189 11.04 3.94 -10.66
N ALA A 190 12.22 4.41 -10.30
CA ALA A 190 13.47 3.65 -10.47
C ALA A 190 13.47 2.40 -9.59
N ASP A 191 13.06 2.51 -8.33
CA ASP A 191 12.98 1.37 -7.42
C ASP A 191 11.92 0.36 -7.89
N TRP A 192 10.75 0.85 -8.29
CA TRP A 192 9.69 0.00 -8.84
C TRP A 192 10.16 -0.77 -10.07
N ALA A 193 10.85 -0.08 -11.00
CA ALA A 193 11.38 -0.70 -12.20
C ALA A 193 12.46 -1.75 -11.90
N ARG A 194 13.34 -1.47 -10.95
CA ARG A 194 14.39 -2.39 -10.55
C ARG A 194 13.80 -3.68 -9.98
N THR A 195 12.84 -3.56 -9.08
CA THR A 195 12.15 -4.73 -8.49
C THR A 195 11.36 -5.49 -9.55
N GLY A 196 10.76 -4.78 -10.51
CA GLY A 196 10.01 -5.40 -11.61
C GLY A 196 10.87 -6.19 -12.57
N LYS A 197 12.09 -5.72 -12.86
CA LYS A 197 13.03 -6.41 -13.74
C LYS A 197 13.67 -7.63 -13.06
N SER A 198 14.06 -7.51 -11.81
CA SER A 198 14.79 -8.57 -11.09
C SER A 198 13.86 -9.54 -10.36
N GLY A 199 12.63 -9.12 -10.02
CA GLY A 199 11.74 -9.86 -9.13
C GLY A 199 12.19 -9.81 -7.66
N ARG A 200 13.17 -8.98 -7.31
CA ARG A 200 13.77 -8.93 -5.99
C ARG A 200 13.79 -7.52 -5.43
N TYR A 201 13.69 -7.42 -4.11
CA TYR A 201 13.79 -6.17 -3.38
C TYR A 201 15.23 -5.88 -2.91
N ASP A 202 16.21 -6.20 -3.74
CA ASP A 202 17.63 -5.91 -3.49
C ASP A 202 17.92 -4.44 -3.83
N LEU A 203 17.43 -3.54 -2.98
CA LEU A 203 17.60 -2.10 -3.13
C LEU A 203 18.71 -1.62 -2.21
N LYS A 204 19.80 -1.17 -2.80
CA LYS A 204 21.01 -0.74 -2.06
C LYS A 204 20.79 0.47 -1.17
N THR A 205 19.74 1.26 -1.44
CA THR A 205 19.39 2.44 -0.67
C THR A 205 18.73 2.12 0.67
N LEU A 206 18.17 0.92 0.84
CA LEU A 206 17.54 0.51 2.09
C LEU A 206 18.59 0.20 3.15
N ASP A 207 18.26 0.49 4.42
CA ASP A 207 19.14 0.24 5.56
C ASP A 207 19.10 -1.23 6.05
N PHE A 208 18.42 -2.10 5.33
CA PHE A 208 18.29 -3.51 5.67
C PHE A 208 18.26 -4.38 4.41
N ASN A 209 18.57 -5.67 4.58
CA ASN A 209 18.46 -6.65 3.51
C ASN A 209 17.01 -7.12 3.40
N ALA A 210 16.27 -6.53 2.46
CA ALA A 210 14.83 -6.74 2.35
C ALA A 210 14.46 -8.19 2.04
N GLU A 211 15.17 -8.85 1.10
CA GLU A 211 14.88 -10.25 0.75
C GLU A 211 15.07 -11.18 1.94
N GLN A 212 16.13 -10.98 2.71
CA GLN A 212 16.39 -11.78 3.90
C GLN A 212 15.37 -11.50 5.01
N ALA A 213 15.04 -10.24 5.23
CA ALA A 213 14.06 -9.82 6.23
C ALA A 213 12.66 -10.38 5.92
N LEU A 214 12.25 -10.38 4.64
CA LEU A 214 11.00 -10.98 4.21
C LEU A 214 10.97 -12.50 4.49
N ARG A 215 12.06 -13.21 4.22
CA ARG A 215 12.14 -14.64 4.51
C ARG A 215 12.00 -14.95 5.98
N ARG A 216 12.45 -14.07 6.86
CA ARG A 216 12.39 -14.25 8.32
C ARG A 216 11.06 -13.80 8.94
N LEU A 217 10.26 -13.06 8.16
CA LEU A 217 9.01 -12.50 8.63
C LEU A 217 8.04 -13.62 8.98
N ASN A 218 7.48 -13.58 10.20
CA ASN A 218 6.55 -14.56 10.71
C ASN A 218 5.31 -13.83 11.23
N LEU A 219 4.43 -13.44 10.31
CA LEU A 219 3.19 -12.73 10.61
C LEU A 219 2.02 -13.36 9.86
N PRO A 220 0.80 -13.24 10.38
CA PRO A 220 -0.38 -13.60 9.58
C PRO A 220 -0.55 -12.62 8.42
N VAL A 221 -0.86 -13.15 7.25
CA VAL A 221 -0.99 -12.38 6.00
C VAL A 221 -2.27 -12.80 5.27
N LEU A 222 -3.07 -11.81 4.87
CA LEU A 222 -4.21 -12.03 3.98
C LEU A 222 -3.93 -11.35 2.64
N GLY A 223 -3.99 -12.12 1.55
CA GLY A 223 -3.99 -11.58 0.20
C GLY A 223 -5.42 -11.53 -0.34
N VAL A 224 -5.85 -10.36 -0.78
CA VAL A 224 -7.20 -10.14 -1.34
C VAL A 224 -7.06 -9.73 -2.80
N ARG A 225 -7.50 -10.61 -3.71
CA ARG A 225 -7.52 -10.32 -5.14
C ARG A 225 -8.89 -9.84 -5.56
N MET A 226 -8.92 -9.02 -6.61
CA MET A 226 -10.15 -8.62 -7.30
C MET A 226 -10.34 -9.52 -8.53
N GLU A 227 -11.55 -10.00 -8.75
CA GLU A 227 -11.85 -10.96 -9.83
C GLU A 227 -11.40 -10.44 -11.20
N GLU A 228 -11.63 -9.15 -11.48
CA GLU A 228 -11.34 -8.51 -12.77
C GLU A 228 -10.06 -7.69 -12.77
N ASP A 229 -9.16 -7.96 -11.82
CA ASP A 229 -7.89 -7.23 -11.74
C ASP A 229 -6.85 -7.83 -12.71
N TRP A 230 -6.70 -7.19 -13.85
CA TRP A 230 -5.72 -7.60 -14.85
C TRP A 230 -4.32 -7.00 -14.61
N PHE A 231 -4.22 -5.96 -13.75
CA PHE A 231 -2.92 -5.38 -13.35
C PHE A 231 -2.11 -6.31 -12.46
N VAL A 232 -2.78 -7.11 -11.65
CA VAL A 232 -2.12 -7.98 -10.67
C VAL A 232 -2.71 -9.38 -10.76
N PRO A 233 -2.16 -10.24 -11.65
CA PRO A 233 -2.58 -11.63 -11.75
C PRO A 233 -2.18 -12.42 -10.48
N ARG A 234 -2.82 -13.56 -10.25
CA ARG A 234 -2.51 -14.40 -9.11
C ARG A 234 -1.05 -14.77 -9.00
N THR A 235 -0.38 -15.01 -10.13
CA THR A 235 1.04 -15.34 -10.16
C THR A 235 1.92 -14.24 -9.56
N SER A 236 1.51 -12.97 -9.72
CA SER A 236 2.20 -11.83 -9.13
C SER A 236 2.05 -11.80 -7.60
N LEU A 237 0.83 -12.08 -7.10
CA LEU A 237 0.60 -12.20 -5.66
C LEU A 237 1.37 -13.40 -5.09
N ASP A 238 1.32 -14.55 -5.75
CA ASP A 238 2.05 -15.75 -5.31
C ASP A 238 3.56 -15.49 -5.25
N TRP A 239 4.10 -14.71 -6.18
CA TRP A 239 5.50 -14.32 -6.16
C TRP A 239 5.85 -13.50 -4.91
N LEU A 240 4.99 -12.55 -4.55
CA LEU A 240 5.16 -11.74 -3.34
C LEU A 240 5.03 -12.59 -2.08
N LEU A 241 3.99 -13.41 -1.98
CA LEU A 241 3.77 -14.28 -0.81
C LEU A 241 4.89 -15.31 -0.65
N GLY A 242 5.46 -15.80 -1.76
CA GLY A 242 6.58 -16.73 -1.76
C GLY A 242 7.86 -16.15 -1.15
N LYS A 243 7.97 -14.83 -1.04
CA LYS A 243 9.09 -14.17 -0.36
C LYS A 243 9.00 -14.24 1.15
N MET A 244 7.82 -14.60 1.68
CA MET A 244 7.51 -14.65 3.12
C MET A 244 7.09 -16.06 3.54
N PRO A 245 7.98 -17.08 3.37
CA PRO A 245 7.59 -18.48 3.56
C PRO A 245 7.25 -18.84 4.99
N ASP A 246 7.75 -18.10 5.99
CA ASP A 246 7.49 -18.35 7.40
C ASP A 246 6.24 -17.63 7.91
N SER A 247 5.60 -16.83 7.07
CA SER A 247 4.36 -16.13 7.39
C SER A 247 3.15 -16.98 7.01
N SER A 248 2.12 -16.96 7.88
CA SER A 248 0.88 -17.70 7.62
C SER A 248 0.03 -16.94 6.63
N ALA A 249 0.10 -17.30 5.34
CA ALA A 249 -0.60 -16.61 4.27
C ALA A 249 -1.92 -17.29 3.91
N GLU A 250 -2.99 -16.50 3.86
CA GLU A 250 -4.28 -16.89 3.33
C GLU A 250 -4.58 -16.02 2.10
N HIS A 251 -5.40 -16.53 1.20
CA HIS A 251 -5.74 -15.88 -0.06
C HIS A 251 -7.23 -15.97 -0.33
N THR A 252 -7.82 -14.87 -0.79
CA THR A 252 -9.23 -14.81 -1.17
C THR A 252 -9.42 -13.92 -2.40
N VAL A 253 -10.58 -14.07 -3.05
CA VAL A 253 -10.97 -13.28 -4.22
C VAL A 253 -12.29 -12.60 -3.93
N VAL A 254 -12.38 -11.29 -4.17
CA VAL A 254 -13.66 -10.58 -4.18
C VAL A 254 -14.24 -10.66 -5.59
N THR A 255 -15.43 -11.23 -5.69
CA THR A 255 -16.08 -11.45 -6.99
C THR A 255 -16.95 -10.27 -7.38
N ASP A 256 -17.25 -10.16 -8.68
CA ASP A 256 -18.19 -9.16 -9.20
C ASP A 256 -19.56 -9.35 -8.56
N GLN A 257 -19.99 -10.59 -8.36
CA GLN A 257 -21.27 -10.91 -7.73
C GLN A 257 -21.30 -10.39 -6.28
N ALA A 258 -20.26 -10.63 -5.50
CA ALA A 258 -20.19 -10.20 -4.11
C ALA A 258 -20.17 -8.66 -3.99
N GLN A 259 -19.47 -7.99 -4.89
CA GLN A 259 -19.38 -6.53 -4.89
C GLN A 259 -20.63 -5.85 -5.45
N GLY A 260 -21.32 -6.50 -6.37
CA GLY A 260 -22.45 -5.95 -7.07
C GLY A 260 -22.09 -5.08 -8.28
N THR A 261 -20.80 -4.89 -8.53
CA THR A 261 -20.23 -4.20 -9.68
C THR A 261 -18.95 -4.89 -10.09
N ARG A 262 -18.32 -4.44 -11.18
CA ARG A 262 -17.04 -4.99 -11.62
C ARG A 262 -15.95 -4.75 -10.56
N THR A 263 -15.28 -5.82 -10.13
CA THR A 263 -14.19 -5.77 -9.15
C THR A 263 -12.85 -5.68 -9.87
N ASP A 264 -12.37 -4.48 -10.08
CA ASP A 264 -11.07 -4.26 -10.70
C ASP A 264 -10.08 -3.59 -9.73
N HIS A 265 -8.89 -3.28 -10.24
CA HIS A 265 -7.75 -2.83 -9.44
C HIS A 265 -8.03 -1.55 -8.63
N PHE A 266 -8.81 -0.63 -9.18
CA PHE A 266 -9.12 0.67 -8.56
C PHE A 266 -10.60 0.82 -8.21
N GLY A 267 -11.48 0.24 -9.01
CA GLY A 267 -12.93 0.43 -8.89
C GLY A 267 -13.54 -0.13 -7.62
N TRP A 268 -12.88 -1.08 -6.97
CA TRP A 268 -13.35 -1.64 -5.70
C TRP A 268 -13.50 -0.57 -4.61
N LEU A 269 -12.74 0.52 -4.70
CA LEU A 269 -12.80 1.63 -3.73
C LEU A 269 -14.14 2.37 -3.80
N GLN A 270 -14.84 2.33 -4.93
CA GLN A 270 -16.15 2.96 -5.08
C GLN A 270 -17.29 2.10 -4.53
N ALA A 271 -17.06 0.79 -4.34
CA ALA A 271 -18.01 -0.14 -3.76
C ALA A 271 -17.28 -1.07 -2.78
N PRO A 272 -16.78 -0.55 -1.65
CA PRO A 272 -15.81 -1.25 -0.80
C PRO A 272 -16.43 -2.25 0.18
N ALA A 273 -17.75 -2.37 0.26
CA ALA A 273 -18.42 -3.16 1.30
C ALA A 273 -18.01 -4.64 1.30
N ALA A 274 -17.95 -5.27 0.12
CA ALA A 274 -17.58 -6.68 0.03
C ALA A 274 -16.13 -6.93 0.44
N THR A 275 -15.22 -6.07 0.01
CA THR A 275 -13.80 -6.14 0.41
C THR A 275 -13.66 -5.92 1.91
N ALA A 276 -14.37 -4.93 2.46
CA ALA A 276 -14.35 -4.65 3.89
C ALA A 276 -14.88 -5.82 4.71
N GLU A 277 -15.93 -6.49 4.24
CA GLU A 277 -16.47 -7.67 4.91
C GLU A 277 -15.45 -8.81 4.98
N VAL A 278 -14.80 -9.11 3.86
CA VAL A 278 -13.77 -10.15 3.79
C VAL A 278 -12.62 -9.84 4.74
N VAL A 279 -12.13 -8.62 4.73
CA VAL A 279 -11.01 -8.19 5.58
C VAL A 279 -11.42 -8.22 7.06
N SER A 280 -12.59 -7.68 7.40
CA SER A 280 -13.08 -7.63 8.79
C SER A 280 -13.27 -9.03 9.36
N ARG A 281 -13.83 -9.95 8.57
CA ARG A 281 -14.04 -11.34 8.98
C ARG A 281 -12.71 -12.03 9.27
N TRP A 282 -11.73 -11.84 8.40
CA TRP A 282 -10.40 -12.41 8.62
C TRP A 282 -9.71 -11.81 9.85
N LEU A 283 -9.76 -10.49 10.02
CA LEU A 283 -9.16 -9.81 11.18
C LEU A 283 -9.77 -10.31 12.51
N ALA A 284 -11.08 -10.57 12.54
CA ALA A 284 -11.78 -11.02 13.74
C ALA A 284 -11.60 -12.52 14.00
N GLY A 285 -11.21 -13.30 13.00
CA GLY A 285 -11.06 -14.75 13.11
C GLY A 285 -9.75 -15.17 13.77
N PRO A 286 -9.65 -16.45 14.16
CA PRO A 286 -8.42 -16.98 14.71
C PRO A 286 -7.32 -17.04 13.66
N LYS A 287 -6.06 -16.84 14.09
CA LYS A 287 -4.89 -16.93 13.22
C LYS A 287 -4.11 -18.19 13.57
N SER A 288 -3.75 -18.93 12.52
CA SER A 288 -2.95 -20.14 12.67
C SER A 288 -1.47 -19.83 12.89
#